data_0e03e4b64c59c6760b17f1d1bab78794
#
_entry.id   0e03e4b64c59c6760b17f1d1bab78794
#
_cell.length_a   1.000
_cell.length_b   1.000
_cell.length_c   1.000
_cell.angle_alpha   90.00
_cell.angle_beta   90.00
_cell.angle_gamma   90.00
#
_symmetry.space_group_name_H-M   'P 1'
#
loop_
_entity.id
_entity.type
_entity.pdbx_description
1 polymer ?
#
loop_
_entity_poly.entity_id
_entity_poly.type
_entity_poly.pdbx_seq_one_letter_code
_entity_poly.pdbx_strand_id
1 'polypeptide(L)'
;MQKRVYEKGEINKLFVVDKPMFISSNFYLNRFKRAYKNKKAGFSGTLDPFAKGCLIVAFGQYAKLFKYLEKTPKVYKAVIWLGVTSESLDIERIQDIVIKEKLETDFIKKEIEKLKGEIEYIPPKFSAKRVNGQKAYEIAREGLEFELKSSIMK
;
A
#
# COMPACT_ATOMS: atom_id res chain seq x y z
N MET A 1 7.89 -19.04 25.77
CA MET A 1 8.05 -18.81 24.32
C MET A 1 9.48 -19.22 23.94
N GLN A 2 9.66 -20.42 23.36
CA GLN A 2 11.00 -20.95 23.04
C GLN A 2 11.61 -20.15 21.89
N LYS A 3 12.77 -19.52 22.12
CA LYS A 3 13.60 -18.93 21.08
C LYS A 3 14.21 -20.06 20.23
N ARG A 4 13.67 -20.32 19.04
CA ARG A 4 14.34 -21.16 18.05
C ARG A 4 15.60 -20.41 17.57
N VAL A 5 16.77 -20.90 17.95
CA VAL A 5 18.06 -20.47 17.40
C VAL A 5 18.16 -21.09 16.01
N TYR A 6 18.17 -20.28 14.98
CA TYR A 6 18.40 -20.73 13.60
C TYR A 6 19.90 -20.69 13.32
N GLU A 7 20.44 -21.81 12.87
CA GLU A 7 21.83 -21.90 12.42
C GLU A 7 22.09 -20.98 11.23
N LYS A 8 23.36 -20.56 11.06
CA LYS A 8 23.84 -19.67 10.01
C LYS A 8 23.82 -20.33 8.62
N GLY A 9 22.63 -20.61 8.06
CA GLY A 9 22.44 -21.04 6.69
C GLY A 9 21.65 -20.01 5.88
N GLU A 10 21.78 -20.00 4.55
CA GLU A 10 20.91 -19.22 3.70
C GLU A 10 19.46 -19.69 3.90
N ILE A 11 18.67 -18.87 4.58
CA ILE A 11 17.27 -19.19 4.82
C ILE A 11 16.49 -18.85 3.56
N ASN A 12 15.97 -19.87 2.89
CA ASN A 12 15.04 -19.75 1.78
C ASN A 12 13.63 -20.03 2.29
N LYS A 13 12.82 -19.00 2.49
CA LYS A 13 11.44 -19.13 3.01
C LYS A 13 10.53 -18.14 2.30
N LEU A 14 9.28 -18.55 2.10
CA LEU A 14 8.20 -17.71 1.66
C LEU A 14 7.02 -17.93 2.62
N PHE A 15 6.41 -16.85 3.09
CA PHE A 15 5.28 -16.90 4.01
C PHE A 15 4.46 -15.62 3.94
N VAL A 16 3.24 -15.70 4.43
CA VAL A 16 2.33 -14.56 4.53
C VAL A 16 2.32 -14.06 5.97
N VAL A 17 2.32 -12.74 6.12
CA VAL A 17 2.21 -12.08 7.42
C VAL A 17 1.06 -11.08 7.41
N ASP A 18 0.44 -10.87 8.55
CA ASP A 18 -0.50 -9.77 8.76
C ASP A 18 0.28 -8.51 9.17
N LYS A 19 0.42 -7.57 8.23
CA LYS A 19 1.08 -6.29 8.52
C LYS A 19 0.14 -5.45 9.38
N PRO A 20 0.57 -5.02 10.58
CA PRO A 20 -0.23 -4.14 11.41
C PRO A 20 -0.32 -2.72 10.81
N MET A 21 -1.29 -1.94 11.30
CA MET A 21 -1.43 -0.52 10.97
C MET A 21 -0.25 0.32 11.48
N PHE A 22 -0.07 1.48 10.88
CA PHE A 22 0.85 2.55 11.27
C PHE A 22 2.34 2.21 11.22
N ILE A 23 2.69 1.16 10.45
CA ILE A 23 4.09 0.88 10.11
C ILE A 23 4.24 0.60 8.61
N SER A 24 5.34 1.05 8.02
CA SER A 24 5.59 0.76 6.60
C SER A 24 5.90 -0.72 6.37
N SER A 25 5.60 -1.23 5.18
CA SER A 25 5.91 -2.60 4.77
C SER A 25 7.41 -2.91 4.92
N ASN A 26 8.28 -1.94 4.61
CA ASN A 26 9.73 -2.12 4.75
C ASN A 26 10.19 -2.16 6.21
N PHE A 27 9.62 -1.33 7.07
CA PHE A 27 9.91 -1.37 8.51
C PHE A 27 9.50 -2.72 9.10
N TYR A 28 8.33 -3.24 8.68
CA TYR A 28 7.84 -4.53 9.13
C TYR A 28 8.73 -5.68 8.65
N LEU A 29 9.15 -5.66 7.37
CA LEU A 29 10.13 -6.61 6.83
C LEU A 29 11.43 -6.63 7.64
N ASN A 30 11.92 -5.46 8.06
CA ASN A 30 13.17 -5.37 8.82
C ASN A 30 13.09 -6.05 10.20
N ARG A 31 11.91 -6.19 10.80
CA ARG A 31 11.72 -7.02 12.01
C ARG A 31 12.03 -8.48 11.73
N PHE A 32 11.57 -9.01 10.59
CA PHE A 32 11.85 -10.38 10.17
C PHE A 32 13.32 -10.56 9.80
N LYS A 33 13.92 -9.62 9.07
CA LYS A 33 15.36 -9.66 8.76
C LYS A 33 16.21 -9.78 10.03
N ARG A 34 15.85 -9.06 11.08
CA ARG A 34 16.53 -9.14 12.38
C ARG A 34 16.27 -10.47 13.10
N ALA A 35 15.01 -10.90 13.16
CA ALA A 35 14.63 -12.13 13.83
C ALA A 35 15.29 -13.37 13.20
N TYR A 36 15.37 -13.41 11.87
CA TYR A 36 15.99 -14.51 11.13
C TYR A 36 17.49 -14.31 10.86
N LYS A 37 18.09 -13.22 11.34
CA LYS A 37 19.50 -12.85 11.08
C LYS A 37 19.88 -12.90 9.60
N ASN A 38 18.94 -12.64 8.70
CA ASN A 38 19.13 -12.71 7.25
C ASN A 38 18.74 -11.38 6.59
N LYS A 39 19.71 -10.75 5.92
CA LYS A 39 19.54 -9.45 5.24
C LYS A 39 18.88 -9.59 3.86
N LYS A 40 19.00 -10.76 3.22
CA LYS A 40 18.43 -11.03 1.89
C LYS A 40 16.96 -11.41 2.03
N ALA A 41 16.09 -10.42 2.04
CA ALA A 41 14.64 -10.61 2.08
C ALA A 41 13.93 -9.48 1.35
N GLY A 42 12.74 -9.79 0.85
CA GLY A 42 11.83 -8.85 0.19
C GLY A 42 10.39 -9.16 0.52
N PHE A 43 9.49 -8.32 0.01
CA PHE A 43 8.05 -8.57 0.07
C PHE A 43 7.42 -8.31 -1.30
N SER A 44 6.29 -8.94 -1.56
CA SER A 44 5.49 -8.74 -2.77
C SER A 44 4.23 -7.94 -2.45
N GLY A 45 4.03 -6.88 -3.23
CA GLY A 45 3.02 -5.87 -2.94
C GLY A 45 3.44 -4.96 -1.79
N THR A 46 2.95 -3.75 -1.81
CA THR A 46 3.16 -2.77 -0.72
C THR A 46 1.82 -2.47 -0.10
N LEU A 47 1.77 -2.41 1.22
CA LEU A 47 0.67 -1.83 1.96
C LEU A 47 1.13 -0.50 2.52
N ASP A 48 0.27 0.52 2.41
CA ASP A 48 0.52 1.82 2.99
C ASP A 48 0.69 1.73 4.51
N PRO A 49 1.35 2.70 5.16
CA PRO A 49 1.57 2.64 6.60
C PRO A 49 0.27 2.47 7.40
N PHE A 50 -0.78 3.21 7.06
CA PHE A 50 -2.08 3.14 7.72
C PHE A 50 -2.88 1.87 7.42
N ALA A 51 -2.58 1.16 6.32
CA ALA A 51 -3.26 -0.08 5.96
C ALA A 51 -2.74 -1.28 6.77
N LYS A 52 -3.60 -2.26 7.02
CA LYS A 52 -3.25 -3.57 7.58
C LYS A 52 -3.64 -4.69 6.61
N GLY A 53 -3.04 -5.86 6.77
CA GLY A 53 -3.43 -7.05 6.02
C GLY A 53 -2.27 -7.86 5.47
N CYS A 54 -2.59 -8.72 4.53
CA CYS A 54 -1.66 -9.70 3.97
C CYS A 54 -0.46 -9.06 3.28
N LEU A 55 0.74 -9.44 3.73
CA LEU A 55 1.99 -9.11 3.07
C LEU A 55 2.78 -10.40 2.85
N ILE A 56 3.13 -10.68 1.59
CA ILE A 56 3.92 -11.86 1.25
C ILE A 56 5.40 -11.51 1.43
N VAL A 57 6.09 -12.26 2.29
CA VAL A 57 7.51 -12.07 2.60
C VAL A 57 8.30 -13.28 2.13
N ALA A 58 9.45 -13.04 1.52
CA ALA A 58 10.38 -14.11 1.17
C ALA A 58 11.82 -13.78 1.52
N PHE A 59 12.57 -14.81 1.88
CA PHE A 59 13.99 -14.79 2.19
C PHE A 59 14.81 -15.51 1.12
N GLY A 60 16.04 -15.03 0.90
CA GLY A 60 17.01 -15.65 0.03
C GLY A 60 16.53 -15.77 -1.41
N GLN A 61 16.74 -16.93 -2.00
CA GLN A 61 16.37 -17.20 -3.40
C GLN A 61 14.85 -17.18 -3.63
N TYR A 62 14.04 -17.41 -2.60
CA TYR A 62 12.58 -17.42 -2.74
C TYR A 62 12.00 -16.03 -3.04
N ALA A 63 12.72 -14.94 -2.81
CA ALA A 63 12.31 -13.62 -3.28
C ALA A 63 12.18 -13.55 -4.83
N LYS A 64 12.88 -14.42 -5.56
CA LYS A 64 12.75 -14.52 -7.02
C LYS A 64 11.40 -15.10 -7.46
N LEU A 65 10.70 -15.81 -6.57
CA LEU A 65 9.39 -16.39 -6.85
C LEU A 65 8.29 -15.32 -6.97
N PHE A 66 8.51 -14.10 -6.48
CA PHE A 66 7.51 -13.03 -6.55
C PHE A 66 7.04 -12.71 -7.99
N LYS A 67 7.87 -12.96 -8.99
CA LYS A 67 7.51 -12.74 -10.40
C LYS A 67 6.52 -13.79 -10.94
N TYR A 68 6.41 -14.93 -10.26
CA TYR A 68 5.49 -16.02 -10.63
C TYR A 68 4.22 -16.04 -9.80
N LEU A 69 4.12 -15.18 -8.77
CA LEU A 69 2.92 -15.10 -7.97
C LEU A 69 1.82 -14.41 -8.76
N GLU A 70 0.67 -15.03 -8.82
CA GLU A 70 -0.56 -14.40 -9.27
C GLU A 70 -0.96 -13.30 -8.27
N LYS A 71 -1.11 -12.08 -8.77
CA LYS A 71 -1.34 -10.89 -7.93
C LYS A 71 -2.77 -10.35 -8.01
N THR A 72 -3.62 -11.06 -8.70
CA THR A 72 -5.03 -10.71 -8.91
C THR A 72 -5.94 -11.91 -8.63
N PRO A 73 -7.17 -11.71 -8.18
CA PRO A 73 -7.73 -10.43 -7.76
C PRO A 73 -7.14 -9.94 -6.44
N LYS A 74 -7.14 -8.61 -6.22
CA LYS A 74 -6.87 -8.01 -4.92
C LYS A 74 -8.17 -7.57 -4.28
N VAL A 75 -8.35 -7.88 -3.01
CA VAL A 75 -9.54 -7.52 -2.25
C VAL A 75 -9.16 -6.57 -1.13
N TYR A 76 -9.87 -5.44 -1.05
CA TYR A 76 -9.66 -4.42 -0.04
C TYR A 76 -10.98 -4.13 0.69
N LYS A 77 -10.89 -3.91 2.00
CA LYS A 77 -11.96 -3.33 2.80
C LYS A 77 -11.52 -1.93 3.22
N ALA A 78 -12.28 -0.93 2.83
CA ALA A 78 -11.98 0.46 3.13
C ALA A 78 -13.13 1.12 3.88
N VAL A 79 -12.79 2.12 4.70
CA VAL A 79 -13.74 3.07 5.29
C VAL A 79 -13.43 4.42 4.66
N ILE A 80 -14.44 5.03 4.06
CA ILE A 80 -14.33 6.33 3.39
C ILE A 80 -15.09 7.35 4.24
N TRP A 81 -14.41 8.40 4.65
CA TRP A 81 -15.02 9.50 5.38
C TRP A 81 -15.56 10.54 4.40
N LEU A 82 -16.87 10.76 4.44
CA LEU A 82 -17.53 11.76 3.63
C LEU A 82 -17.44 13.13 4.33
N GLY A 83 -17.20 14.19 3.54
CA GLY A 83 -17.03 15.54 4.09
C GLY A 83 -15.65 15.84 4.67
N VAL A 84 -14.65 15.05 4.35
CA VAL A 84 -13.26 15.28 4.70
C VAL A 84 -12.43 15.43 3.42
N THR A 85 -11.56 16.43 3.39
CA THR A 85 -10.59 16.59 2.31
C THR A 85 -9.20 16.22 2.79
N SER A 86 -8.40 15.64 1.90
CA SER A 86 -7.02 15.26 2.17
C SER A 86 -6.19 15.43 0.90
N GLU A 87 -5.04 16.06 1.02
CA GLU A 87 -4.12 16.26 -0.09
C GLU A 87 -3.55 14.92 -0.63
N SER A 88 -3.36 13.95 0.27
CA SER A 88 -2.89 12.60 -0.06
C SER A 88 -4.02 11.63 -0.43
N LEU A 89 -5.27 12.05 -0.33
CA LEU A 89 -6.49 11.23 -0.46
C LEU A 89 -6.56 10.06 0.54
N ASP A 90 -5.89 10.23 1.69
CA ASP A 90 -5.87 9.29 2.80
C ASP A 90 -5.86 10.02 4.15
N ILE A 91 -5.58 9.32 5.24
CA ILE A 91 -5.61 9.87 6.60
C ILE A 91 -4.33 10.67 6.98
N GLU A 92 -3.30 10.71 6.12
CA GLU A 92 -2.02 11.32 6.49
C GLU A 92 -2.03 12.85 6.37
N ARG A 93 -2.80 13.40 5.41
CA ARG A 93 -2.80 14.84 5.11
C ARG A 93 -4.22 15.40 5.05
N ILE A 94 -4.96 15.20 6.12
CA ILE A 94 -6.30 15.78 6.28
C ILE A 94 -6.14 17.31 6.34
N GLN A 95 -6.88 18.02 5.49
CA GLN A 95 -6.88 19.47 5.40
C GLN A 95 -8.11 20.06 6.08
N ASP A 96 -9.29 19.69 5.60
CA ASP A 96 -10.55 20.24 6.08
C ASP A 96 -11.53 19.15 6.46
N ILE A 97 -12.29 19.42 7.50
CA ILE A 97 -13.44 18.63 7.91
C ILE A 97 -14.66 19.51 7.73
N VAL A 98 -15.43 19.22 6.69
CA VAL A 98 -16.68 19.93 6.39
C VAL A 98 -17.84 19.08 6.91
N ILE A 99 -18.53 19.57 7.93
CA ILE A 99 -19.76 18.93 8.40
C ILE A 99 -20.81 19.13 7.31
N LYS A 100 -21.24 18.01 6.70
CA LYS A 100 -22.27 17.99 5.67
C LYS A 100 -23.50 17.26 6.21
N GLU A 101 -24.65 17.62 5.64
CA GLU A 101 -25.87 16.87 5.88
C GLU A 101 -25.67 15.39 5.50
N LYS A 102 -26.40 14.53 6.18
CA LYS A 102 -26.38 13.10 5.94
C LYS A 102 -26.81 12.82 4.48
N LEU A 103 -25.94 12.18 3.74
CA LEU A 103 -26.27 11.76 2.38
C LEU A 103 -27.19 10.54 2.40
N GLU A 104 -28.13 10.51 1.47
CA GLU A 104 -29.03 9.38 1.30
C GLU A 104 -28.25 8.13 0.83
N THR A 105 -28.57 6.99 1.43
CA THR A 105 -27.88 5.72 1.16
C THR A 105 -27.94 5.33 -0.31
N ASP A 106 -29.04 5.58 -0.98
CA ASP A 106 -29.21 5.20 -2.38
C ASP A 106 -28.39 6.10 -3.32
N PHE A 107 -28.21 7.37 -2.95
CA PHE A 107 -27.27 8.24 -3.65
C PHE A 107 -25.84 7.69 -3.55
N ILE A 108 -25.39 7.31 -2.34
CA ILE A 108 -24.05 6.74 -2.12
C ILE A 108 -23.86 5.45 -2.94
N LYS A 109 -24.82 4.55 -2.92
CA LYS A 109 -24.78 3.32 -3.72
C LYS A 109 -24.63 3.61 -5.22
N LYS A 110 -25.42 4.55 -5.72
CA LYS A 110 -25.38 4.95 -7.13
C LYS A 110 -24.02 5.54 -7.54
N GLU A 111 -23.38 6.30 -6.67
CA GLU A 111 -22.03 6.82 -6.92
C GLU A 111 -20.97 5.70 -6.89
N ILE A 112 -21.09 4.73 -5.98
CA ILE A 112 -20.20 3.57 -5.92
C ILE A 112 -20.30 2.71 -7.20
N GLU A 113 -21.52 2.53 -7.76
CA GLU A 113 -21.69 1.77 -9.01
C GLU A 113 -20.91 2.37 -10.19
N LYS A 114 -20.71 3.69 -10.22
CA LYS A 114 -19.91 4.36 -11.26
C LYS A 114 -18.42 4.04 -11.16
N LEU A 115 -17.96 3.49 -10.02
CA LEU A 115 -16.57 3.09 -9.80
C LEU A 115 -16.29 1.63 -10.21
N LYS A 116 -17.23 0.97 -10.89
CA LYS A 116 -17.04 -0.38 -11.41
C LYS A 116 -16.53 -0.37 -12.84
N GLY A 117 -15.70 -1.36 -13.15
CA GLY A 117 -15.14 -1.55 -14.49
C GLY A 117 -13.86 -0.72 -14.73
N GLU A 118 -13.65 -0.34 -15.98
CA GLU A 118 -12.49 0.45 -16.37
C GLU A 118 -12.74 1.94 -16.10
N ILE A 119 -11.90 2.53 -15.25
CA ILE A 119 -12.01 3.93 -14.86
C ILE A 119 -10.72 4.64 -15.22
N GLU A 120 -10.85 5.69 -16.00
CA GLU A 120 -9.75 6.62 -16.22
C GLU A 120 -9.67 7.61 -15.05
N TYR A 121 -8.50 7.73 -14.46
CA TYR A 121 -8.27 8.64 -13.33
C TYR A 121 -6.87 9.24 -13.38
N ILE A 122 -6.71 10.41 -12.78
CA ILE A 122 -5.40 11.02 -12.54
C ILE A 122 -4.92 10.55 -11.16
N PRO A 123 -3.78 9.84 -11.06
CA PRO A 123 -3.25 9.42 -9.77
C PRO A 123 -3.01 10.61 -8.84
N PRO A 124 -3.17 10.46 -7.52
CA PRO A 124 -2.87 11.54 -6.58
C PRO A 124 -1.38 11.88 -6.60
N LYS A 125 -1.04 13.15 -6.30
CA LYS A 125 0.34 13.63 -6.23
C LYS A 125 1.17 12.82 -5.23
N PHE A 126 0.57 12.38 -4.12
CA PHE A 126 1.21 11.53 -3.10
C PHE A 126 1.18 10.03 -3.42
N SER A 127 1.34 9.66 -4.70
CA SER A 127 1.37 8.26 -5.15
C SER A 127 2.80 7.76 -5.42
N ALA A 128 2.93 6.43 -5.52
CA ALA A 128 4.19 5.78 -5.89
C ALA A 128 4.49 5.82 -7.41
N LYS A 129 3.68 6.52 -8.22
CA LYS A 129 3.95 6.74 -9.65
C LYS A 129 5.26 7.46 -9.84
N ARG A 130 5.92 7.23 -10.98
CA ARG A 130 7.19 7.90 -11.30
C ARG A 130 6.97 9.00 -12.32
N VAL A 131 7.59 10.14 -12.03
CA VAL A 131 7.70 11.30 -12.93
C VAL A 131 9.19 11.53 -13.14
N ASN A 132 9.67 11.43 -14.37
CA ASN A 132 11.09 11.58 -14.71
C ASN A 132 12.05 10.73 -13.85
N GLY A 133 11.62 9.50 -13.48
CA GLY A 133 12.43 8.58 -12.69
C GLY A 133 12.30 8.72 -11.16
N GLN A 134 11.81 9.84 -10.65
CA GLN A 134 11.55 10.10 -9.23
C GLN A 134 10.10 9.74 -8.88
N LYS A 135 9.83 9.38 -7.64
CA LYS A 135 8.46 9.06 -7.22
C LYS A 135 7.66 10.33 -6.96
N ALA A 136 6.40 10.34 -7.41
CA ALA A 136 5.53 11.49 -7.30
C ALA A 136 5.40 12.01 -5.85
N TYR A 137 5.28 11.11 -4.87
CA TYR A 137 5.19 11.52 -3.47
C TYR A 137 6.48 12.19 -2.94
N GLU A 138 7.66 11.87 -3.49
CA GLU A 138 8.93 12.51 -3.13
C GLU A 138 8.94 13.96 -3.64
N ILE A 139 8.58 14.17 -4.91
CA ILE A 139 8.47 15.49 -5.53
C ILE A 139 7.41 16.35 -4.81
N ALA A 140 6.25 15.76 -4.49
CA ALA A 140 5.17 16.44 -3.78
C ALA A 140 5.58 16.88 -2.37
N ARG A 141 6.38 16.10 -1.67
CA ARG A 141 6.92 16.46 -0.33
C ARG A 141 7.91 17.62 -0.37
N GLU A 142 8.61 17.79 -1.48
CA GLU A 142 9.52 18.91 -1.73
C GLU A 142 8.76 20.19 -2.14
N GLY A 143 7.43 20.12 -2.31
CA GLY A 143 6.60 21.25 -2.71
C GLY A 143 6.75 21.64 -4.18
N LEU A 144 7.33 20.76 -5.00
CA LEU A 144 7.53 21.01 -6.41
C LEU A 144 6.26 20.69 -7.20
N GLU A 145 5.96 21.51 -8.20
CA GLU A 145 4.85 21.28 -9.12
C GLU A 145 5.22 20.27 -10.19
N PHE A 146 4.30 19.38 -10.51
CA PHE A 146 4.40 18.39 -11.57
C PHE A 146 3.02 17.91 -12.00
N GLU A 147 2.94 17.40 -13.21
CA GLU A 147 1.73 16.79 -13.74
C GLU A 147 1.82 15.27 -13.80
N LEU A 148 0.71 14.62 -13.50
CA LEU A 148 0.54 13.18 -13.64
C LEU A 148 -0.38 12.89 -14.80
N LYS A 149 0.04 11.99 -15.66
CA LYS A 149 -0.79 11.49 -16.76
C LYS A 149 -1.91 10.61 -16.20
N SER A 150 -3.07 10.65 -16.86
CA SER A 150 -4.16 9.74 -16.55
C SER A 150 -3.73 8.27 -16.65
N SER A 151 -4.41 7.43 -15.93
CA SER A 151 -4.18 5.98 -15.89
C SER A 151 -5.53 5.28 -15.85
N ILE A 152 -5.60 4.09 -16.48
CA ILE A 152 -6.78 3.25 -16.42
C ILE A 152 -6.64 2.30 -15.24
N MET A 153 -7.64 2.26 -14.38
CA MET A 153 -7.83 1.28 -13.32
C MET A 153 -8.88 0.27 -13.77
N LYS A 154 -8.60 -1.03 -13.57
CA LYS A 154 -9.51 -2.14 -13.88
C LYS A 154 -9.94 -2.85 -12.62
#